data_cd10b1c9abf938102aadd6e6e77fc429
#
_entry.id   cd10b1c9abf938102aadd6e6e77fc429
#
_cell.length_a   1.000
_cell.length_b   1.000
_cell.length_c   1.000
_cell.angle_alpha   90.00
_cell.angle_beta   90.00
_cell.angle_gamma   90.00
#
_symmetry.space_group_name_H-M   'P 1'
#
loop_
_entity.id
_entity.type
_entity.pdbx_description
1 polymer ?
#
loop_
_entity_poly.entity_id
_entity_poly.type
_entity_poly.pdbx_seq_one_letter_code
_entity_poly.pdbx_strand_id
1 'polypeptide(L)'
;MKFVLIGAGQRGMIYAKYARERGHEIAAVAEPDGIRRQIAAEAFGIPEGACFHTGKELLEQPKLGDAAIIATMDRDHFQEAVPALEKGYHLLLEKPISPVPEETLAIEETALRTGRHVSVCHVLRYSPFFRELKKAAAGGKVGRVITIQHNENIGNFHIAHSFVRGNWRRSDLASPLIMQKSCHDMDLLVWLAGSGCESVASFGDLTYFREENAPAGSARRCCDCPLKDSCRFSAYRCYLPVAGDWPAAVLTEDQSEEGLREAIRTGPYGRCVYRCDNNVCDHQVSILRFDNGVTATFNLSGFTDRMTRTIKIMGEDGEIRASEAENEIEIIRFASTGREAGEREVIRPEVAQSGHSGGDSGIVEDFLAMLEGRLGTSATDIRESVESHMMACAAEEARLTGTVVRIADFRRRHERKQQA
;
A
#
# COMPACT_ATOMS: atom_id res chain seq x y z
N MET A 1 -15.32 15.03 -16.53
CA MET A 1 -14.14 14.39 -17.16
C MET A 1 -14.45 12.92 -17.42
N LYS A 2 -13.71 12.30 -18.32
CA LYS A 2 -13.80 10.87 -18.65
C LYS A 2 -12.56 10.14 -18.13
N PHE A 3 -12.79 9.00 -17.50
CA PHE A 3 -11.74 8.11 -16.99
C PHE A 3 -11.75 6.79 -17.75
N VAL A 4 -10.60 6.18 -17.88
CA VAL A 4 -10.48 4.77 -18.25
C VAL A 4 -9.99 3.98 -17.03
N LEU A 5 -10.51 2.76 -16.84
CA LEU A 5 -10.16 1.88 -15.74
C LEU A 5 -9.31 0.73 -16.27
N ILE A 6 -8.08 0.62 -15.79
CA ILE A 6 -7.15 -0.49 -16.08
C ILE A 6 -6.94 -1.28 -14.78
N GLY A 7 -7.50 -2.50 -14.74
CA GLY A 7 -7.61 -3.32 -13.54
C GLY A 7 -8.91 -3.07 -12.77
N ALA A 8 -9.91 -3.92 -12.97
CA ALA A 8 -11.21 -3.87 -12.30
C ALA A 8 -11.27 -4.76 -11.04
N GLY A 9 -10.14 -4.92 -10.35
CA GLY A 9 -10.08 -5.51 -9.03
C GLY A 9 -10.69 -4.61 -7.96
N GLN A 10 -10.63 -5.04 -6.69
CA GLN A 10 -11.23 -4.31 -5.56
C GLN A 10 -10.82 -2.83 -5.52
N ARG A 11 -9.53 -2.52 -5.72
CA ARG A 11 -9.01 -1.15 -5.64
C ARG A 11 -9.52 -0.28 -6.80
N GLY A 12 -9.39 -0.79 -8.04
CA GLY A 12 -9.86 -0.07 -9.23
C GLY A 12 -11.35 0.26 -9.18
N MET A 13 -12.17 -0.70 -8.75
CA MET A 13 -13.62 -0.50 -8.57
C MET A 13 -13.96 0.57 -7.53
N ILE A 14 -13.22 0.61 -6.42
CA ILE A 14 -13.41 1.63 -5.37
C ILE A 14 -13.14 3.03 -5.92
N TYR A 15 -12.02 3.24 -6.58
CA TYR A 15 -11.67 4.55 -7.14
C TYR A 15 -12.61 5.00 -8.26
N ALA A 16 -12.94 4.06 -9.16
CA ALA A 16 -13.89 4.33 -10.24
C ALA A 16 -15.29 4.71 -9.70
N LYS A 17 -15.74 4.04 -8.64
CA LYS A 17 -16.99 4.36 -7.95
C LYS A 17 -16.96 5.79 -7.39
N TYR A 18 -15.90 6.18 -6.67
CA TYR A 18 -15.78 7.53 -6.12
C TYR A 18 -15.70 8.61 -7.21
N ALA A 19 -15.05 8.33 -8.34
CA ALA A 19 -15.06 9.24 -9.49
C ALA A 19 -16.48 9.37 -10.08
N ARG A 20 -17.21 8.26 -10.23
CA ARG A 20 -18.58 8.22 -10.72
C ARG A 20 -19.55 8.98 -9.81
N GLU A 21 -19.46 8.80 -8.51
CA GLU A 21 -20.27 9.49 -7.50
C GLU A 21 -20.08 11.02 -7.53
N ARG A 22 -18.93 11.48 -8.03
CA ARG A 22 -18.61 12.91 -8.22
C ARG A 22 -18.95 13.43 -9.64
N GLY A 23 -19.75 12.66 -10.40
CA GLY A 23 -20.27 13.07 -11.69
C GLY A 23 -19.31 12.88 -12.87
N HIS A 24 -18.27 12.06 -12.73
CA HIS A 24 -17.36 11.73 -13.82
C HIS A 24 -17.73 10.40 -14.49
N GLU A 25 -17.39 10.27 -15.76
CA GLU A 25 -17.70 9.09 -16.59
C GLU A 25 -16.53 8.09 -16.54
N ILE A 26 -16.84 6.80 -16.41
CA ILE A 26 -15.88 5.72 -16.68
C ILE A 26 -16.17 5.22 -18.09
N ALA A 27 -15.35 5.65 -19.04
CA ALA A 27 -15.61 5.49 -20.47
C ALA A 27 -15.17 4.13 -21.04
N ALA A 28 -14.21 3.47 -20.39
CA ALA A 28 -13.69 2.17 -20.82
C ALA A 28 -13.12 1.39 -19.63
N VAL A 29 -13.06 0.07 -19.78
CA VAL A 29 -12.44 -0.84 -18.81
C VAL A 29 -11.53 -1.85 -19.50
N ALA A 30 -10.38 -2.14 -18.88
CA ALA A 30 -9.49 -3.23 -19.22
C ALA A 30 -9.31 -4.15 -18.00
N GLU A 31 -9.68 -5.43 -18.12
CA GLU A 31 -9.61 -6.43 -17.07
C GLU A 31 -9.57 -7.83 -17.71
N PRO A 32 -8.56 -8.66 -17.42
CA PRO A 32 -8.44 -9.99 -18.01
C PRO A 32 -9.54 -10.95 -17.56
N ASP A 33 -10.00 -10.84 -16.31
CA ASP A 33 -11.09 -11.66 -15.79
C ASP A 33 -12.43 -11.21 -16.40
N GLY A 34 -13.09 -12.13 -17.16
CA GLY A 34 -14.35 -11.84 -17.87
C GLY A 34 -15.49 -11.45 -16.93
N ILE A 35 -15.58 -12.06 -15.75
CA ILE A 35 -16.64 -11.80 -14.77
C ILE A 35 -16.44 -10.40 -14.18
N ARG A 36 -15.23 -10.07 -13.73
CA ARG A 36 -14.90 -8.74 -13.19
C ARG A 36 -15.07 -7.65 -14.22
N ARG A 37 -14.67 -7.91 -15.47
CA ARG A 37 -14.87 -6.95 -16.58
C ARG A 37 -16.33 -6.68 -16.83
N GLN A 38 -17.18 -7.71 -16.80
CA GLN A 38 -18.62 -7.56 -16.94
C GLN A 38 -19.23 -6.79 -15.77
N ILE A 39 -18.86 -7.11 -14.53
CA ILE A 39 -19.31 -6.38 -13.33
C ILE A 39 -18.97 -4.90 -13.43
N ALA A 40 -17.75 -4.56 -13.86
CA ALA A 40 -17.36 -3.16 -14.06
C ALA A 40 -18.15 -2.48 -15.17
N ALA A 41 -18.36 -3.16 -16.31
CA ALA A 41 -19.13 -2.63 -17.41
C ALA A 41 -20.58 -2.32 -17.01
N GLU A 42 -21.23 -3.21 -16.30
CA GLU A 42 -22.58 -3.03 -15.77
C GLU A 42 -22.66 -1.90 -14.74
N ALA A 43 -21.71 -1.88 -13.77
CA ALA A 43 -21.68 -0.88 -12.70
C ALA A 43 -21.51 0.55 -13.22
N PHE A 44 -20.77 0.73 -14.30
CA PHE A 44 -20.45 2.06 -14.84
C PHE A 44 -21.14 2.38 -16.16
N GLY A 45 -21.89 1.43 -16.72
CA GLY A 45 -22.61 1.61 -18.00
C GLY A 45 -21.67 1.69 -19.21
N ILE A 46 -20.55 0.91 -19.19
CA ILE A 46 -19.56 0.90 -20.24
C ILE A 46 -20.06 0.02 -21.41
N PRO A 47 -20.08 0.52 -22.65
CA PRO A 47 -20.51 -0.27 -23.79
C PRO A 47 -19.51 -1.39 -24.11
N GLU A 48 -19.98 -2.50 -24.67
CA GLU A 48 -19.17 -3.69 -24.99
C GLU A 48 -17.91 -3.34 -25.82
N GLY A 49 -18.04 -2.44 -26.80
CA GLY A 49 -16.91 -1.97 -27.63
C GLY A 49 -15.84 -1.15 -26.88
N ALA A 50 -16.07 -0.82 -25.59
CA ALA A 50 -15.10 -0.15 -24.72
C ALA A 50 -14.63 -1.05 -23.55
N CYS A 51 -14.85 -2.37 -23.66
CA CYS A 51 -14.41 -3.40 -22.72
C CYS A 51 -13.26 -4.20 -23.33
N PHE A 52 -12.08 -4.14 -22.71
CA PHE A 52 -10.84 -4.75 -23.20
C PHE A 52 -10.32 -5.82 -22.25
N HIS A 53 -9.53 -6.77 -22.76
CA HIS A 53 -8.91 -7.80 -21.94
C HIS A 53 -7.68 -7.29 -21.20
N THR A 54 -6.93 -6.38 -21.81
CA THR A 54 -5.66 -5.88 -21.26
C THR A 54 -5.56 -4.36 -21.33
N GLY A 55 -4.79 -3.76 -20.43
CA GLY A 55 -4.44 -2.35 -20.50
C GLY A 55 -3.80 -1.97 -21.84
N LYS A 56 -2.98 -2.87 -22.40
CA LYS A 56 -2.36 -2.69 -23.70
C LYS A 56 -3.41 -2.52 -24.82
N GLU A 57 -4.38 -3.43 -24.92
CA GLU A 57 -5.47 -3.32 -25.92
C GLU A 57 -6.25 -2.00 -25.81
N LEU A 58 -6.53 -1.56 -24.58
CA LEU A 58 -7.19 -0.27 -24.31
C LEU A 58 -6.31 0.88 -24.78
N LEU A 59 -5.01 0.85 -24.44
CA LEU A 59 -4.08 1.90 -24.78
C LEU A 59 -3.68 1.94 -26.26
N GLU A 60 -3.91 0.89 -27.04
CA GLU A 60 -3.79 0.90 -28.50
C GLU A 60 -4.93 1.67 -29.18
N GLN A 61 -6.10 1.81 -28.54
CA GLN A 61 -7.21 2.59 -29.08
C GLN A 61 -6.88 4.09 -29.13
N PRO A 62 -7.62 4.89 -29.92
CA PRO A 62 -7.59 6.35 -29.74
C PRO A 62 -7.84 6.74 -28.29
N LYS A 63 -7.33 7.90 -27.86
CA LYS A 63 -7.51 8.37 -26.47
C LYS A 63 -8.99 8.43 -26.08
N LEU A 64 -9.42 7.63 -25.09
CA LEU A 64 -10.83 7.44 -24.70
C LEU A 64 -11.25 8.33 -23.52
N GLY A 65 -10.32 9.00 -22.83
CA GLY A 65 -10.62 9.81 -21.65
C GLY A 65 -9.52 10.82 -21.31
N ASP A 66 -9.73 11.56 -20.25
CA ASP A 66 -8.80 12.58 -19.74
C ASP A 66 -7.75 11.97 -18.82
N ALA A 67 -8.14 10.97 -18.02
CA ALA A 67 -7.31 10.32 -17.04
C ALA A 67 -7.51 8.80 -17.04
N ALA A 68 -6.51 8.06 -16.55
CA ALA A 68 -6.55 6.63 -16.32
C ALA A 68 -6.41 6.31 -14.82
N ILE A 69 -7.26 5.39 -14.35
CA ILE A 69 -7.09 4.72 -13.07
C ILE A 69 -6.36 3.42 -13.38
N ILE A 70 -5.14 3.26 -12.87
CA ILE A 70 -4.33 2.05 -13.03
C ILE A 70 -4.26 1.34 -11.68
N ALA A 71 -4.87 0.16 -11.59
CA ALA A 71 -5.01 -0.62 -10.37
C ALA A 71 -4.84 -2.12 -10.63
N THR A 72 -3.85 -2.47 -11.43
CA THR A 72 -3.43 -3.83 -11.79
C THR A 72 -2.48 -4.40 -10.74
N MET A 73 -1.74 -5.45 -11.06
CA MET A 73 -0.70 -5.99 -10.18
C MET A 73 0.58 -5.15 -10.27
N ASP A 74 1.32 -5.12 -9.18
CA ASP A 74 2.51 -4.27 -8.96
C ASP A 74 3.47 -4.23 -10.17
N ARG A 75 3.67 -5.37 -10.85
CA ARG A 75 4.61 -5.51 -11.98
C ARG A 75 4.05 -5.05 -13.33
N ASP A 76 2.75 -4.84 -13.41
CA ASP A 76 2.09 -4.44 -14.65
C ASP A 76 2.02 -2.90 -14.76
N HIS A 77 2.17 -2.18 -13.62
CA HIS A 77 2.02 -0.72 -13.55
C HIS A 77 2.90 0.02 -14.56
N PHE A 78 4.16 -0.35 -14.69
CA PHE A 78 5.09 0.32 -15.61
C PHE A 78 4.64 0.22 -17.07
N GLN A 79 4.26 -0.98 -17.51
CA GLN A 79 3.86 -1.25 -18.89
C GLN A 79 2.55 -0.56 -19.27
N GLU A 80 1.77 -0.13 -18.30
CA GLU A 80 0.52 0.59 -18.50
C GLU A 80 0.68 2.10 -18.27
N ALA A 81 1.43 2.50 -17.24
CA ALA A 81 1.60 3.91 -16.87
C ALA A 81 2.36 4.71 -17.95
N VAL A 82 3.49 4.19 -18.45
CA VAL A 82 4.30 4.90 -19.44
C VAL A 82 3.51 5.12 -20.75
N PRO A 83 2.90 4.09 -21.38
CA PRO A 83 2.09 4.32 -22.59
C PRO A 83 0.87 5.22 -22.34
N ALA A 84 0.26 5.17 -21.16
CA ALA A 84 -0.86 6.05 -20.82
C ALA A 84 -0.41 7.52 -20.74
N LEU A 85 0.73 7.79 -20.07
CA LEU A 85 1.34 9.13 -20.00
C LEU A 85 1.71 9.65 -21.39
N GLU A 86 2.35 8.83 -22.24
CA GLU A 86 2.70 9.17 -23.62
C GLU A 86 1.47 9.50 -24.47
N LYS A 87 0.36 8.80 -24.23
CA LYS A 87 -0.93 9.07 -24.87
C LYS A 87 -1.64 10.31 -24.29
N GLY A 88 -1.08 10.91 -23.24
CA GLY A 88 -1.55 12.16 -22.64
C GLY A 88 -2.65 11.98 -21.59
N TYR A 89 -2.77 10.81 -20.98
CA TYR A 89 -3.61 10.63 -19.79
C TYR A 89 -2.93 11.20 -18.55
N HIS A 90 -3.70 11.77 -17.63
CA HIS A 90 -3.32 11.92 -16.23
C HIS A 90 -3.57 10.59 -15.50
N LEU A 91 -2.80 10.28 -14.45
CA LEU A 91 -2.89 8.97 -13.80
C LEU A 91 -3.29 9.09 -12.33
N LEU A 92 -4.24 8.26 -11.93
CA LEU A 92 -4.39 7.78 -10.55
C LEU A 92 -3.79 6.38 -10.50
N LEU A 93 -2.58 6.25 -9.95
CA LEU A 93 -1.77 5.04 -10.01
C LEU A 93 -1.75 4.32 -8.66
N GLU A 94 -2.18 3.05 -8.64
CA GLU A 94 -2.07 2.24 -7.42
C GLU A 94 -0.62 2.04 -6.99
N LYS A 95 -0.46 1.86 -5.69
CA LYS A 95 0.83 1.57 -5.06
C LYS A 95 1.11 0.04 -5.07
N PRO A 96 2.39 -0.36 -5.07
CA PRO A 96 3.59 0.46 -5.28
C PRO A 96 3.70 0.93 -6.74
N ILE A 97 4.40 2.03 -7.01
CA ILE A 97 4.58 2.56 -8.37
C ILE A 97 5.15 1.48 -9.30
N SER A 98 6.22 0.84 -8.90
CA SER A 98 6.78 -0.40 -9.44
C SER A 98 7.69 -1.05 -8.41
N PRO A 99 7.83 -2.39 -8.38
CA PRO A 99 8.85 -3.08 -7.58
C PRO A 99 10.28 -2.91 -8.12
N VAL A 100 10.44 -2.31 -9.30
CA VAL A 100 11.72 -2.10 -9.98
C VAL A 100 12.08 -0.61 -9.93
N PRO A 101 13.21 -0.23 -9.30
CA PRO A 101 13.60 1.17 -9.16
C PRO A 101 13.70 1.93 -10.49
N GLU A 102 14.27 1.30 -11.53
CA GLU A 102 14.41 1.91 -12.86
C GLU A 102 13.05 2.23 -13.49
N GLU A 103 12.05 1.35 -13.32
CA GLU A 103 10.69 1.58 -13.81
C GLU A 103 10.00 2.71 -13.05
N THR A 104 10.21 2.79 -11.73
CA THR A 104 9.70 3.88 -10.90
C THR A 104 10.22 5.23 -11.38
N LEU A 105 11.54 5.32 -11.67
CA LEU A 105 12.17 6.53 -12.19
C LEU A 105 11.69 6.85 -13.62
N ALA A 106 11.48 5.83 -14.46
CA ALA A 106 10.98 6.04 -15.82
C ALA A 106 9.54 6.59 -15.86
N ILE A 107 8.69 6.16 -14.94
CA ILE A 107 7.32 6.72 -14.80
C ILE A 107 7.42 8.20 -14.37
N GLU A 108 8.26 8.54 -13.39
CA GLU A 108 8.51 9.92 -12.96
C GLU A 108 8.99 10.79 -14.15
N GLU A 109 10.04 10.35 -14.85
CA GLU A 109 10.59 11.07 -16.00
C GLU A 109 9.53 11.28 -17.10
N THR A 110 8.76 10.24 -17.41
CA THR A 110 7.70 10.31 -18.42
C THR A 110 6.60 11.29 -18.02
N ALA A 111 6.17 11.28 -16.76
CA ALA A 111 5.19 12.23 -16.25
C ALA A 111 5.67 13.66 -16.38
N LEU A 112 6.94 13.93 -16.02
CA LEU A 112 7.56 15.25 -16.12
C LEU A 112 7.68 15.72 -17.58
N ARG A 113 8.14 14.84 -18.46
CA ARG A 113 8.35 15.14 -19.89
C ARG A 113 7.04 15.38 -20.63
N THR A 114 6.00 14.62 -20.31
CA THR A 114 4.67 14.76 -20.95
C THR A 114 3.82 15.85 -20.31
N GLY A 115 4.23 16.39 -19.15
CA GLY A 115 3.45 17.37 -18.40
C GLY A 115 2.13 16.78 -17.86
N ARG A 116 2.09 15.48 -17.61
CA ARG A 116 0.91 14.80 -17.05
C ARG A 116 1.05 14.62 -15.56
N HIS A 117 -0.05 14.80 -14.84
CA HIS A 117 -0.09 14.57 -13.41
C HIS A 117 -0.23 13.08 -13.11
N VAL A 118 0.48 12.63 -12.09
CA VAL A 118 0.35 11.28 -11.52
C VAL A 118 0.17 11.42 -10.01
N SER A 119 -0.99 11.00 -9.52
CA SER A 119 -1.23 10.84 -8.08
C SER A 119 -1.08 9.36 -7.73
N VAL A 120 -0.16 9.06 -6.83
CA VAL A 120 0.07 7.69 -6.34
C VAL A 120 -0.85 7.40 -5.16
N CYS A 121 -1.47 6.24 -5.13
CA CYS A 121 -2.51 5.88 -4.15
C CYS A 121 -1.97 5.66 -2.72
N HIS A 122 -1.19 6.61 -2.20
CA HIS A 122 -0.82 6.71 -0.79
C HIS A 122 -2.00 7.23 0.05
N VAL A 123 -3.05 6.44 0.10
CA VAL A 123 -4.35 6.81 0.67
C VAL A 123 -4.30 7.23 2.14
N LEU A 124 -3.30 6.78 2.90
CA LEU A 124 -3.19 7.10 4.32
C LEU A 124 -2.97 8.59 4.59
N ARG A 125 -2.29 9.33 3.69
CA ARG A 125 -2.15 10.80 3.82
C ARG A 125 -3.50 11.54 3.85
N TYR A 126 -4.57 10.90 3.35
CA TYR A 126 -5.91 11.48 3.25
C TYR A 126 -6.82 11.06 4.40
N SER A 127 -6.45 10.08 5.21
CA SER A 127 -7.27 9.70 6.36
C SER A 127 -7.24 10.78 7.45
N PRO A 128 -8.35 11.02 8.15
CA PRO A 128 -8.41 12.01 9.23
C PRO A 128 -7.34 11.78 10.30
N PHE A 129 -7.07 10.52 10.66
CA PHE A 129 -6.07 10.18 11.67
C PHE A 129 -4.67 10.68 11.30
N PHE A 130 -4.18 10.36 10.09
CA PHE A 130 -2.83 10.75 9.68
C PHE A 130 -2.74 12.25 9.35
N ARG A 131 -3.82 12.87 8.88
CA ARG A 131 -3.89 14.34 8.72
C ARG A 131 -3.73 15.07 10.05
N GLU A 132 -4.46 14.65 11.09
CA GLU A 132 -4.32 15.25 12.41
C GLU A 132 -2.96 14.97 13.05
N LEU A 133 -2.41 13.76 12.86
CA LEU A 133 -1.05 13.42 13.28
C LEU A 133 0.00 14.34 12.62
N LYS A 134 -0.09 14.54 11.30
CA LYS A 134 0.81 15.46 10.57
C LYS A 134 0.64 16.90 11.04
N LYS A 135 -0.58 17.34 11.23
CA LYS A 135 -0.88 18.68 11.74
C LYS A 135 -0.31 18.90 13.15
N ALA A 136 -0.41 17.89 14.02
CA ALA A 136 0.18 17.94 15.35
C ALA A 136 1.72 18.00 15.29
N ALA A 137 2.34 17.17 14.44
CA ALA A 137 3.79 17.13 14.26
C ALA A 137 4.34 18.42 13.64
N ALA A 138 3.66 18.98 12.63
CA ALA A 138 4.10 20.20 11.93
C ALA A 138 3.70 21.49 12.66
N GLY A 139 2.72 21.42 13.56
CA GLY A 139 2.15 22.59 14.24
C GLY A 139 3.00 23.17 15.37
N GLY A 140 4.23 22.69 15.57
CA GLY A 140 5.16 23.20 16.58
C GLY A 140 4.81 22.85 18.03
N LYS A 141 3.77 22.03 18.26
CA LYS A 141 3.35 21.67 19.63
C LYS A 141 4.40 20.89 20.43
N VAL A 142 5.30 20.19 19.73
CA VAL A 142 6.40 19.42 20.32
C VAL A 142 7.78 19.96 19.92
N GLY A 143 7.86 21.15 19.36
CA GLY A 143 9.07 21.71 18.79
C GLY A 143 9.45 21.01 17.47
N ARG A 144 10.72 21.13 17.07
CA ARG A 144 11.25 20.44 15.90
C ARG A 144 11.30 18.93 16.16
N VAL A 145 10.86 18.13 15.19
CA VAL A 145 10.94 16.66 15.27
C VAL A 145 12.41 16.22 15.29
N ILE A 146 12.78 15.39 16.25
CA ILE A 146 14.13 14.84 16.42
C ILE A 146 14.19 13.38 15.97
N THR A 147 13.23 12.55 16.44
CA THR A 147 13.22 11.13 16.07
C THR A 147 11.80 10.56 16.04
N ILE A 148 11.60 9.53 15.22
CA ILE A 148 10.30 8.87 15.00
C ILE A 148 10.46 7.37 15.25
N GLN A 149 9.52 6.76 15.99
CA GLN A 149 9.34 5.31 16.06
C GLN A 149 8.02 4.98 15.36
N HIS A 150 8.06 4.13 14.35
CA HIS A 150 6.89 3.73 13.58
C HIS A 150 6.81 2.21 13.51
N ASN A 151 5.65 1.66 13.86
CA ASN A 151 5.39 0.23 13.76
C ASN A 151 4.21 0.00 12.82
N GLU A 152 4.41 -0.78 11.77
CA GLU A 152 3.36 -1.43 10.99
C GLU A 152 3.13 -2.83 11.56
N ASN A 153 2.02 -2.99 12.25
CA ASN A 153 1.56 -4.26 12.78
C ASN A 153 0.66 -4.92 11.72
N ILE A 154 1.22 -5.86 10.93
CA ILE A 154 0.47 -6.50 9.84
C ILE A 154 -0.69 -7.33 10.38
N GLY A 155 -0.51 -7.94 11.57
CA GLY A 155 -1.42 -8.91 12.13
C GLY A 155 -1.17 -10.34 11.63
N ASN A 156 -1.19 -11.29 12.54
CA ASN A 156 -0.82 -12.69 12.28
C ASN A 156 -1.74 -13.38 11.26
N PHE A 157 -2.97 -12.93 11.17
CA PHE A 157 -3.94 -13.42 10.19
C PHE A 157 -3.68 -12.82 8.79
N HIS A 158 -3.49 -11.49 8.72
CA HIS A 158 -3.31 -10.80 7.45
C HIS A 158 -2.02 -11.22 6.74
N ILE A 159 -0.91 -11.39 7.47
CA ILE A 159 0.32 -11.88 6.84
C ILE A 159 0.13 -13.29 6.27
N ALA A 160 -0.54 -14.19 7.02
CA ALA A 160 -0.81 -15.54 6.56
C ALA A 160 -1.74 -15.59 5.33
N HIS A 161 -2.72 -14.70 5.27
CA HIS A 161 -3.63 -14.57 4.14
C HIS A 161 -2.94 -14.00 2.90
N SER A 162 -2.37 -12.82 3.00
CA SER A 162 -1.92 -12.02 1.83
C SER A 162 -0.49 -12.37 1.39
N PHE A 163 0.42 -12.58 2.34
CA PHE A 163 1.86 -12.67 2.08
C PHE A 163 2.43 -14.08 2.22
N VAL A 164 1.61 -15.05 2.63
CA VAL A 164 1.98 -16.47 2.67
C VAL A 164 1.18 -17.27 1.66
N ARG A 165 -0.15 -17.12 1.62
CA ARG A 165 -1.03 -17.85 0.68
C ARG A 165 -1.36 -17.06 -0.57
N GLY A 166 -1.50 -15.74 -0.42
CA GLY A 166 -2.04 -14.82 -1.42
C GLY A 166 -1.08 -14.42 -2.53
N ASN A 167 -1.49 -13.44 -3.30
CA ASN A 167 -0.78 -12.99 -4.50
C ASN A 167 0.57 -12.34 -4.20
N TRP A 168 0.73 -11.76 -3.00
CA TRP A 168 1.95 -11.05 -2.58
C TRP A 168 2.95 -11.93 -1.82
N ARG A 169 2.82 -13.25 -1.89
CA ARG A 169 3.68 -14.21 -1.19
C ARG A 169 5.09 -14.32 -1.77
N ARG A 170 5.30 -13.88 -3.01
CA ARG A 170 6.58 -13.99 -3.71
C ARG A 170 7.03 -12.64 -4.24
N SER A 171 8.24 -12.25 -3.87
CA SER A 171 8.84 -10.97 -4.31
C SER A 171 9.15 -10.93 -5.81
N ASP A 172 9.37 -12.08 -6.45
CA ASP A 172 9.61 -12.21 -7.88
C ASP A 172 8.32 -12.16 -8.73
N LEU A 173 7.16 -12.46 -8.14
CA LEU A 173 5.86 -12.39 -8.81
C LEU A 173 5.12 -11.05 -8.52
N ALA A 174 5.35 -10.47 -7.37
CA ALA A 174 4.81 -9.17 -6.94
C ALA A 174 5.97 -8.25 -6.56
N SER A 175 6.14 -7.96 -5.27
CA SER A 175 7.19 -7.10 -4.74
C SER A 175 7.64 -7.56 -3.34
N PRO A 176 8.81 -7.13 -2.84
CA PRO A 176 9.20 -7.35 -1.45
C PRO A 176 8.15 -6.84 -0.47
N LEU A 177 8.05 -7.46 0.73
CA LEU A 177 7.06 -7.10 1.73
C LEU A 177 7.08 -5.62 2.10
N ILE A 178 8.28 -5.06 2.30
CA ILE A 178 8.45 -3.64 2.64
C ILE A 178 7.92 -2.71 1.54
N MET A 179 8.04 -3.09 0.28
CA MET A 179 7.49 -2.34 -0.84
C MET A 179 5.98 -2.48 -0.91
N GLN A 180 5.49 -3.71 -0.94
CA GLN A 180 4.07 -3.98 -1.16
C GLN A 180 3.19 -3.48 0.00
N LYS A 181 3.61 -3.77 1.24
CA LYS A 181 2.84 -3.42 2.44
C LYS A 181 3.20 -2.04 2.96
N SER A 182 4.49 -1.72 3.00
CA SER A 182 5.00 -0.58 3.76
C SER A 182 5.48 0.59 2.91
N CYS A 183 5.21 0.62 1.60
CA CYS A 183 5.38 1.85 0.82
C CYS A 183 4.53 3.00 1.39
N HIS A 184 3.35 2.70 1.96
CA HIS A 184 2.56 3.66 2.73
C HIS A 184 3.30 4.19 3.96
N ASP A 185 4.00 3.30 4.69
CA ASP A 185 4.69 3.67 5.92
C ASP A 185 5.96 4.46 5.62
N MET A 186 6.67 4.10 4.55
CA MET A 186 7.80 4.88 4.04
C MET A 186 7.35 6.28 3.60
N ASP A 187 6.20 6.37 2.94
CA ASP A 187 5.57 7.63 2.56
C ASP A 187 5.18 8.48 3.78
N LEU A 188 4.58 7.87 4.80
CA LEU A 188 4.28 8.54 6.05
C LEU A 188 5.54 9.04 6.77
N LEU A 189 6.62 8.26 6.76
CA LEU A 189 7.89 8.66 7.38
C LEU A 189 8.52 9.86 6.69
N VAL A 190 8.58 9.89 5.35
CA VAL A 190 9.02 11.06 4.58
C VAL A 190 8.16 12.27 4.90
N TRP A 191 6.85 12.09 4.91
CA TRP A 191 5.89 13.16 5.18
C TRP A 191 6.00 13.70 6.61
N LEU A 192 6.10 12.82 7.62
CA LEU A 192 6.21 13.22 9.03
C LEU A 192 7.55 13.86 9.34
N ALA A 193 8.65 13.31 8.80
CA ALA A 193 9.99 13.90 8.93
C ALA A 193 10.10 15.25 8.20
N GLY A 194 9.31 15.46 7.12
CA GLY A 194 9.35 16.68 6.33
C GLY A 194 10.63 16.85 5.52
N SER A 195 11.27 15.74 5.14
CA SER A 195 12.57 15.71 4.45
C SER A 195 12.75 14.41 3.69
N GLY A 196 13.58 14.42 2.66
CA GLY A 196 14.08 13.22 2.00
C GLY A 196 14.94 12.36 2.91
N CYS A 197 15.07 11.08 2.56
CA CYS A 197 15.89 10.12 3.31
C CYS A 197 17.34 10.16 2.81
N GLU A 198 18.30 10.34 3.71
CA GLU A 198 19.74 10.28 3.43
C GLU A 198 20.22 8.83 3.29
N SER A 199 19.85 7.98 4.28
CA SER A 199 20.37 6.61 4.34
C SER A 199 19.48 5.67 5.15
N VAL A 200 19.57 4.37 4.83
CA VAL A 200 18.82 3.30 5.49
C VAL A 200 19.71 2.09 5.76
N ALA A 201 19.51 1.48 6.94
CA ALA A 201 19.97 0.14 7.29
C ALA A 201 18.74 -0.72 7.60
N SER A 202 18.76 -2.01 7.24
CA SER A 202 17.61 -2.87 7.45
C SER A 202 18.02 -4.33 7.69
N PHE A 203 17.22 -5.01 8.54
CA PHE A 203 17.34 -6.44 8.84
C PHE A 203 15.97 -7.08 8.89
N GLY A 204 15.86 -8.30 8.42
CA GLY A 204 14.60 -9.05 8.40
C GLY A 204 14.73 -10.35 7.64
N ASP A 205 13.86 -11.31 7.92
CA ASP A 205 13.93 -12.63 7.31
C ASP A 205 12.54 -13.29 7.25
N LEU A 206 12.46 -14.39 6.54
CA LEU A 206 11.36 -15.35 6.60
C LEU A 206 11.74 -16.43 7.62
N THR A 207 11.18 -16.35 8.83
CA THR A 207 11.59 -17.25 9.93
C THR A 207 10.52 -18.24 10.33
N TYR A 208 9.25 -17.87 10.27
CA TYR A 208 8.17 -18.66 10.84
C TYR A 208 7.35 -19.46 9.81
N PHE A 209 6.99 -18.87 8.68
CA PHE A 209 6.16 -19.51 7.65
C PHE A 209 7.01 -20.38 6.70
N ARG A 210 7.65 -21.41 7.28
CA ARG A 210 8.58 -22.34 6.65
C ARG A 210 8.23 -23.77 7.01
N GLU A 211 8.62 -24.73 6.15
CA GLU A 211 8.25 -26.13 6.32
C GLU A 211 8.80 -26.76 7.62
N GLU A 212 9.98 -26.33 8.07
CA GLU A 212 10.59 -26.77 9.31
C GLU A 212 9.76 -26.46 10.57
N ASN A 213 8.89 -25.46 10.50
CA ASN A 213 7.97 -25.06 11.59
C ASN A 213 6.56 -25.68 11.46
N ALA A 214 6.37 -26.57 10.47
CA ALA A 214 5.07 -27.19 10.29
C ALA A 214 4.76 -28.16 11.46
N PRO A 215 3.59 -28.05 12.09
CA PRO A 215 3.21 -28.99 13.15
C PRO A 215 3.27 -30.44 12.69
N ALA A 216 3.74 -31.33 13.56
CA ALA A 216 3.80 -32.77 13.26
C ALA A 216 2.41 -33.31 12.84
N GLY A 217 2.37 -34.11 11.79
CA GLY A 217 1.13 -34.63 11.21
C GLY A 217 0.30 -33.65 10.39
N SER A 218 0.75 -32.40 10.21
CA SER A 218 0.07 -31.47 9.31
C SER A 218 0.18 -31.87 7.84
N ALA A 219 -0.88 -31.65 7.05
CA ALA A 219 -0.91 -31.91 5.62
C ALA A 219 -0.54 -30.68 4.77
N ARG A 220 -0.40 -30.87 3.46
CA ARG A 220 -0.11 -29.75 2.51
C ARG A 220 -1.30 -28.81 2.33
N ARG A 221 -2.51 -29.29 2.52
CA ARG A 221 -3.75 -28.51 2.41
C ARG A 221 -4.62 -28.68 3.66
N CYS A 222 -5.41 -27.66 3.96
CA CYS A 222 -6.32 -27.67 5.12
C CYS A 222 -7.41 -28.75 4.99
N CYS A 223 -7.87 -29.05 3.77
CA CYS A 223 -8.88 -30.10 3.55
C CYS A 223 -8.40 -31.50 4.00
N ASP A 224 -7.12 -31.79 3.86
CA ASP A 224 -6.53 -33.09 4.17
C ASP A 224 -5.87 -33.12 5.56
N CYS A 225 -5.87 -31.98 6.27
CA CYS A 225 -5.13 -31.83 7.51
C CYS A 225 -5.92 -32.30 8.74
N PRO A 226 -5.41 -33.28 9.50
CA PRO A 226 -6.07 -33.72 10.73
C PRO A 226 -6.12 -32.63 11.82
N LEU A 227 -5.27 -31.60 11.71
CA LEU A 227 -5.21 -30.49 12.66
C LEU A 227 -6.13 -29.31 12.27
N LYS A 228 -6.95 -29.42 11.24
CA LYS A 228 -7.75 -28.32 10.69
C LYS A 228 -8.66 -27.64 11.72
N ASP A 229 -9.15 -28.38 12.70
CA ASP A 229 -10.10 -27.85 13.70
C ASP A 229 -9.40 -27.12 14.86
N SER A 230 -8.11 -27.41 15.11
CA SER A 230 -7.29 -26.79 16.17
C SER A 230 -6.28 -25.77 15.65
N CYS A 231 -5.95 -25.80 14.36
CA CYS A 231 -4.94 -24.92 13.77
C CYS A 231 -5.45 -23.47 13.70
N ARG A 232 -4.69 -22.52 14.26
CA ARG A 232 -5.04 -21.09 14.19
C ARG A 232 -5.07 -20.51 12.77
N PHE A 233 -4.35 -21.14 11.83
CA PHE A 233 -4.31 -20.77 10.42
C PHE A 233 -5.21 -21.65 9.54
N SER A 234 -6.13 -22.42 10.12
CA SER A 234 -7.05 -23.23 9.33
C SER A 234 -7.87 -22.36 8.38
N ALA A 235 -7.84 -22.68 7.08
CA ALA A 235 -8.59 -21.93 6.08
C ALA A 235 -10.10 -21.94 6.37
N TYR A 236 -10.62 -23.05 6.89
CA TYR A 236 -12.04 -23.17 7.26
C TYR A 236 -12.42 -22.23 8.39
N ARG A 237 -11.57 -22.10 9.42
CA ARG A 237 -11.78 -21.19 10.54
C ARG A 237 -11.56 -19.74 10.19
N CYS A 238 -10.68 -19.49 9.22
CA CYS A 238 -10.33 -18.13 8.80
C CYS A 238 -11.36 -17.53 7.84
N TYR A 239 -11.92 -18.32 6.92
CA TYR A 239 -12.70 -17.76 5.81
C TYR A 239 -14.20 -18.01 5.91
N LEU A 240 -14.66 -19.20 6.35
CA LEU A 240 -16.10 -19.48 6.38
C LEU A 240 -16.90 -18.53 7.28
N PRO A 241 -16.41 -18.09 8.46
CA PRO A 241 -17.18 -17.18 9.32
C PRO A 241 -17.38 -15.77 8.76
N VAL A 242 -16.64 -15.39 7.71
CA VAL A 242 -16.63 -14.04 7.13
C VAL A 242 -17.01 -14.05 5.64
N ALA A 243 -17.88 -14.97 5.25
CA ALA A 243 -18.43 -15.04 3.90
C ALA A 243 -19.04 -13.70 3.48
N GLY A 244 -18.74 -13.25 2.27
CA GLY A 244 -19.16 -11.94 1.73
C GLY A 244 -18.27 -10.77 2.10
N ASP A 245 -17.43 -10.91 3.14
CA ASP A 245 -16.53 -9.86 3.59
C ASP A 245 -15.05 -10.22 3.31
N TRP A 246 -14.18 -9.21 3.44
CA TRP A 246 -12.76 -9.47 3.47
C TRP A 246 -12.38 -10.29 4.71
N PRO A 247 -11.58 -11.36 4.61
CA PRO A 247 -10.84 -11.78 3.42
C PRO A 247 -11.50 -12.89 2.57
N ALA A 248 -12.66 -13.41 2.94
CA ALA A 248 -13.31 -14.49 2.19
C ALA A 248 -13.69 -14.08 0.76
N ALA A 249 -14.13 -12.85 0.57
CA ALA A 249 -14.48 -12.28 -0.73
C ALA A 249 -13.33 -12.28 -1.77
N VAL A 250 -12.07 -12.50 -1.33
CA VAL A 250 -10.92 -12.61 -2.22
C VAL A 250 -10.74 -14.03 -2.79
N LEU A 251 -11.35 -15.04 -2.16
CA LEU A 251 -11.15 -16.43 -2.52
C LEU A 251 -11.90 -16.82 -3.80
N THR A 252 -13.12 -16.33 -3.95
CA THR A 252 -14.04 -16.65 -5.04
C THR A 252 -15.18 -15.62 -5.09
N GLU A 253 -15.80 -15.43 -6.23
CA GLU A 253 -17.03 -14.63 -6.37
C GLU A 253 -18.26 -15.38 -5.82
N ASP A 254 -18.24 -16.72 -5.81
CA ASP A 254 -19.26 -17.52 -5.13
C ASP A 254 -19.02 -17.57 -3.62
N GLN A 255 -19.71 -16.69 -2.89
CA GLN A 255 -19.61 -16.56 -1.44
C GLN A 255 -20.51 -17.54 -0.66
N SER A 256 -21.16 -18.48 -1.33
CA SER A 256 -21.86 -19.58 -0.65
C SER A 256 -20.85 -20.44 0.14
N GLU A 257 -21.33 -21.15 1.17
CA GLU A 257 -20.48 -22.07 1.94
C GLU A 257 -19.84 -23.14 1.04
N GLU A 258 -20.56 -23.64 0.03
CA GLU A 258 -20.07 -24.62 -0.92
C GLU A 258 -18.99 -24.03 -1.82
N GLY A 259 -19.21 -22.82 -2.38
CA GLY A 259 -18.22 -22.10 -3.20
C GLY A 259 -16.94 -21.81 -2.42
N LEU A 260 -17.04 -21.34 -1.19
CA LEU A 260 -15.88 -21.11 -0.32
C LEU A 260 -15.13 -22.41 0.02
N ARG A 261 -15.85 -23.51 0.34
CA ARG A 261 -15.24 -24.82 0.59
C ARG A 261 -14.49 -25.34 -0.63
N GLU A 262 -15.06 -25.17 -1.82
CA GLU A 262 -14.40 -25.53 -3.08
C GLU A 262 -13.16 -24.67 -3.34
N ALA A 263 -13.24 -23.36 -3.15
CA ALA A 263 -12.12 -22.45 -3.25
C ALA A 263 -10.98 -22.79 -2.25
N ILE A 264 -11.32 -23.20 -1.02
CA ILE A 264 -10.36 -23.72 -0.04
C ILE A 264 -9.75 -25.05 -0.50
N ARG A 265 -10.55 -25.93 -1.08
CA ARG A 265 -10.07 -27.23 -1.53
C ARG A 265 -9.09 -27.12 -2.70
N THR A 266 -9.35 -26.26 -3.67
CA THR A 266 -8.61 -26.17 -4.94
C THR A 266 -7.66 -24.98 -5.03
N GLY A 267 -8.07 -23.83 -4.48
CA GLY A 267 -7.36 -22.55 -4.60
C GLY A 267 -6.14 -22.40 -3.68
N PRO A 268 -5.41 -21.29 -3.81
CA PRO A 268 -4.17 -21.06 -3.06
C PRO A 268 -4.41 -20.89 -1.56
N TYR A 269 -5.56 -20.35 -1.17
CA TYR A 269 -5.87 -20.03 0.23
C TYR A 269 -6.12 -21.23 1.14
N GLY A 270 -6.32 -22.42 0.56
CA GLY A 270 -6.43 -23.67 1.32
C GLY A 270 -5.09 -24.36 1.62
N ARG A 271 -3.96 -23.82 1.15
CA ARG A 271 -2.63 -24.38 1.41
C ARG A 271 -2.21 -24.23 2.88
N CYS A 272 -1.41 -25.15 3.38
CA CYS A 272 -0.78 -25.01 4.68
C CYS A 272 0.19 -23.82 4.67
N VAL A 273 0.09 -22.91 5.62
CA VAL A 273 0.96 -21.72 5.70
C VAL A 273 2.44 -22.03 5.85
N TYR A 274 2.77 -23.20 6.38
CA TYR A 274 4.15 -23.66 6.53
C TYR A 274 4.72 -24.36 5.28
N ARG A 275 3.88 -24.59 4.26
CA ARG A 275 4.23 -25.29 3.02
C ARG A 275 3.82 -24.52 1.77
N CYS A 276 3.70 -23.22 1.89
CA CYS A 276 3.56 -22.33 0.76
C CYS A 276 4.92 -22.08 0.09
N ASP A 277 4.88 -21.54 -1.10
CA ASP A 277 6.04 -21.13 -1.90
C ASP A 277 6.41 -19.65 -1.66
N ASN A 278 6.06 -19.12 -0.49
CA ASN A 278 6.35 -17.74 -0.09
C ASN A 278 7.86 -17.54 0.12
N ASN A 279 8.36 -16.38 -0.28
CA ASN A 279 9.76 -15.99 -0.12
C ASN A 279 9.93 -14.56 0.45
N VAL A 280 8.84 -13.83 0.69
CA VAL A 280 8.90 -12.52 1.35
C VAL A 280 9.20 -12.70 2.85
N CYS A 281 9.88 -11.74 3.45
CA CYS A 281 10.15 -11.78 4.90
C CYS A 281 8.85 -11.72 5.70
N ASP A 282 8.86 -12.25 6.92
CA ASP A 282 7.69 -12.19 7.82
C ASP A 282 7.85 -11.14 8.93
N HIS A 283 9.04 -10.54 9.02
CA HIS A 283 9.36 -9.37 9.85
C HIS A 283 10.55 -8.62 9.25
N GLN A 284 10.61 -7.29 9.47
CA GLN A 284 11.70 -6.44 9.03
C GLN A 284 11.80 -5.20 9.92
N VAL A 285 13.03 -4.81 10.30
CA VAL A 285 13.31 -3.60 11.04
C VAL A 285 14.25 -2.73 10.21
N SER A 286 13.94 -1.44 10.10
CA SER A 286 14.77 -0.47 9.39
C SER A 286 15.12 0.70 10.29
N ILE A 287 16.33 1.23 10.14
CA ILE A 287 16.81 2.46 10.77
C ILE A 287 17.08 3.45 9.64
N LEU A 288 16.50 4.66 9.74
CA LEU A 288 16.55 5.66 8.71
C LEU A 288 17.12 6.97 9.25
N ARG A 289 17.87 7.67 8.42
CA ARG A 289 18.32 9.03 8.65
C ARG A 289 17.83 9.92 7.51
N PHE A 290 17.26 11.07 7.85
CA PHE A 290 16.75 12.07 6.90
C PHE A 290 17.73 13.22 6.74
N ASP A 291 17.68 13.92 5.59
CA ASP A 291 18.61 15.01 5.27
C ASP A 291 18.56 16.19 6.26
N ASN A 292 17.42 16.39 6.92
CA ASN A 292 17.27 17.40 7.98
C ASN A 292 17.75 16.94 9.37
N GLY A 293 18.39 15.76 9.46
CA GLY A 293 18.93 15.19 10.69
C GLY A 293 17.93 14.38 11.53
N VAL A 294 16.66 14.33 11.17
CA VAL A 294 15.67 13.44 11.80
C VAL A 294 16.11 11.99 11.63
N THR A 295 15.96 11.18 12.67
CA THR A 295 16.16 9.73 12.60
C THR A 295 14.85 8.99 12.80
N ALA A 296 14.72 7.79 12.21
CA ALA A 296 13.56 6.96 12.47
C ALA A 296 13.92 5.48 12.65
N THR A 297 13.11 4.79 13.44
CA THR A 297 13.04 3.34 13.46
C THR A 297 11.71 2.91 12.90
N PHE A 298 11.74 1.96 11.98
CA PHE A 298 10.55 1.34 11.39
C PHE A 298 10.56 -0.15 11.67
N ASN A 299 9.47 -0.66 12.23
CA ASN A 299 9.30 -2.07 12.54
C ASN A 299 8.07 -2.61 11.81
N LEU A 300 8.27 -3.58 10.94
CA LEU A 300 7.27 -4.30 10.17
C LEU A 300 7.18 -5.72 10.69
N SER A 301 6.03 -6.15 11.20
CA SER A 301 5.89 -7.48 11.78
C SER A 301 4.54 -8.13 11.48
N GLY A 302 4.58 -9.38 11.02
CA GLY A 302 3.43 -10.27 10.92
C GLY A 302 3.01 -10.93 12.23
N PHE A 303 3.78 -10.72 13.31
CA PHE A 303 3.56 -11.39 14.62
C PHE A 303 2.87 -10.47 15.62
N THR A 304 1.80 -9.83 15.19
CA THR A 304 0.99 -8.94 16.01
C THR A 304 -0.46 -9.42 16.05
N ASP A 305 -1.21 -8.99 17.04
CA ASP A 305 -2.61 -9.41 17.24
C ASP A 305 -3.51 -8.93 16.09
N ARG A 306 -3.42 -7.65 15.77
CA ARG A 306 -4.28 -7.01 14.76
C ARG A 306 -3.46 -6.13 13.80
N MET A 307 -4.07 -5.83 12.66
CA MET A 307 -3.52 -4.88 11.68
C MET A 307 -3.76 -3.47 12.19
N THR A 308 -2.66 -2.73 12.46
CA THR A 308 -2.71 -1.35 12.95
C THR A 308 -1.34 -0.71 12.93
N ARG A 309 -1.29 0.61 13.12
CA ARG A 309 -0.04 1.36 13.28
C ARG A 309 0.06 1.99 14.64
N THR A 310 1.29 2.00 15.19
CA THR A 310 1.62 2.81 16.35
C THR A 310 2.82 3.70 16.00
N ILE A 311 2.71 4.99 16.34
CA ILE A 311 3.72 5.98 15.98
C ILE A 311 4.05 6.81 17.22
N LYS A 312 5.34 6.97 17.50
CA LYS A 312 5.83 7.91 18.49
C LYS A 312 6.74 8.92 17.80
N ILE A 313 6.43 10.20 17.94
CA ILE A 313 7.23 11.31 17.45
C ILE A 313 7.81 12.03 18.66
N MET A 314 9.12 12.20 18.71
CA MET A 314 9.82 12.89 19.80
C MET A 314 10.44 14.16 19.23
N GLY A 315 10.07 15.28 19.77
CA GLY A 315 10.54 16.61 19.41
C GLY A 315 11.37 17.26 20.52
N GLU A 316 11.78 18.52 20.30
CA GLU A 316 12.59 19.30 21.26
C GLU A 316 11.82 19.63 22.54
N ASP A 317 10.50 19.88 22.43
CA ASP A 317 9.67 20.39 23.52
C ASP A 317 8.60 19.40 23.98
N GLY A 318 8.54 18.22 23.39
CA GLY A 318 7.50 17.23 23.71
C GLY A 318 7.53 15.97 22.88
N GLU A 319 6.53 15.13 23.07
CA GLU A 319 6.33 13.91 22.29
C GLU A 319 4.88 13.72 21.87
N ILE A 320 4.68 13.02 20.77
CA ILE A 320 3.36 12.59 20.30
C ILE A 320 3.35 11.04 20.34
N ARG A 321 2.28 10.47 20.89
CA ARG A 321 1.99 9.04 20.85
C ARG A 321 0.70 8.85 20.09
N ALA A 322 0.74 8.08 19.01
CA ALA A 322 -0.41 7.84 18.14
C ALA A 322 -0.68 6.36 17.99
N SER A 323 -1.93 5.96 18.16
CA SER A 323 -2.43 4.60 17.97
C SER A 323 -3.61 4.62 17.00
N GLU A 324 -3.42 4.03 15.81
CA GLU A 324 -4.48 3.96 14.79
C GLU A 324 -5.66 3.09 15.28
N ALA A 325 -5.36 1.98 15.98
CA ALA A 325 -6.40 1.10 16.50
C ALA A 325 -7.29 1.75 17.56
N GLU A 326 -6.71 2.62 18.40
CA GLU A 326 -7.43 3.34 19.43
C GLU A 326 -8.00 4.67 18.91
N ASN A 327 -7.68 5.04 17.66
CA ASN A 327 -8.01 6.31 17.05
C ASN A 327 -7.63 7.50 17.96
N GLU A 328 -6.42 7.44 18.53
CA GLU A 328 -5.98 8.40 19.53
C GLU A 328 -4.59 8.94 19.20
N ILE A 329 -4.45 10.28 19.33
CA ILE A 329 -3.19 11.01 19.21
C ILE A 329 -3.01 11.79 20.51
N GLU A 330 -2.07 11.34 21.35
CA GLU A 330 -1.70 12.00 22.60
C GLU A 330 -0.49 12.90 22.35
N ILE A 331 -0.60 14.18 22.67
CA ILE A 331 0.47 15.17 22.60
C ILE A 331 0.87 15.49 24.03
N ILE A 332 2.15 15.36 24.35
CA ILE A 332 2.71 15.62 25.68
C ILE A 332 3.79 16.68 25.52
N ARG A 333 3.60 17.85 26.13
CA ARG A 333 4.64 18.90 26.24
C ARG A 333 5.45 18.66 27.49
N PHE A 334 6.76 18.79 27.38
CA PHE A 334 7.63 18.58 28.53
C PHE A 334 7.38 19.66 29.61
N ALA A 335 7.36 19.24 30.86
CA ALA A 335 7.30 20.17 31.97
C ALA A 335 8.65 20.90 32.13
N SER A 336 8.60 22.11 32.66
CA SER A 336 9.79 22.92 32.95
C SER A 336 10.68 22.34 34.05
N THR A 337 10.14 21.41 34.86
CA THR A 337 10.89 20.71 35.91
C THR A 337 10.66 19.21 35.80
N GLY A 338 11.70 18.41 36.03
CA GLY A 338 11.58 16.94 35.98
C GLY A 338 10.73 16.32 37.12
N ARG A 339 10.07 17.14 37.93
CA ARG A 339 9.18 16.73 39.03
C ARG A 339 7.70 16.83 38.69
N GLU A 340 7.36 17.51 37.62
CA GLU A 340 5.98 17.72 37.17
C GLU A 340 5.70 16.86 35.95
N ALA A 341 4.45 16.40 35.82
CA ALA A 341 4.00 15.75 34.58
C ALA A 341 3.84 16.81 33.48
N GLY A 342 4.24 16.46 32.26
CA GLY A 342 4.01 17.34 31.10
C GLY A 342 2.52 17.59 30.83
N GLU A 343 2.22 18.70 30.19
CA GLU A 343 0.87 19.02 29.73
C GLU A 343 0.43 18.01 28.65
N ARG A 344 -0.78 17.48 28.78
CA ARG A 344 -1.32 16.46 27.87
C ARG A 344 -2.55 16.97 27.14
N GLU A 345 -2.56 16.73 25.83
CA GLU A 345 -3.71 16.96 24.95
C GLU A 345 -3.97 15.65 24.19
N VAL A 346 -5.24 15.24 24.11
CA VAL A 346 -5.65 14.05 23.38
C VAL A 346 -6.59 14.45 22.25
N ILE A 347 -6.23 14.06 21.03
CA ILE A 347 -7.03 14.24 19.82
C ILE A 347 -7.59 12.88 19.41
N ARG A 348 -8.90 12.81 19.18
CA ARG A 348 -9.59 11.66 18.58
C ARG A 348 -10.23 12.11 17.28
N PRO A 349 -9.56 11.85 16.13
CA PRO A 349 -10.08 12.23 14.82
C PRO A 349 -11.43 11.58 14.52
N GLU A 350 -12.23 12.23 13.66
CA GLU A 350 -13.47 11.63 13.18
C GLU A 350 -13.17 10.34 12.41
N VAL A 351 -13.95 9.29 12.67
CA VAL A 351 -13.82 8.03 11.97
C VAL A 351 -14.66 8.10 10.69
N ALA A 352 -14.00 8.19 9.55
CA ALA A 352 -14.68 8.07 8.27
C ALA A 352 -15.07 6.61 8.01
N GLN A 353 -16.32 6.38 7.60
CA GLN A 353 -16.87 5.03 7.36
C GLN A 353 -16.50 4.45 6.00
N SER A 354 -15.59 5.07 5.25
CA SER A 354 -15.14 4.58 3.93
C SER A 354 -13.76 3.90 4.02
N GLY A 355 -13.39 3.15 2.98
CA GLY A 355 -12.14 2.38 2.92
C GLY A 355 -10.91 3.18 3.34
N HIS A 356 -9.98 2.53 4.03
CA HIS A 356 -8.80 3.14 4.68
C HIS A 356 -9.16 4.38 5.52
N SER A 357 -10.25 4.29 6.30
CA SER A 357 -10.71 5.38 7.16
C SER A 357 -10.89 6.72 6.43
N GLY A 358 -11.47 6.68 5.22
CA GLY A 358 -11.70 7.87 4.39
C GLY A 358 -10.59 8.20 3.39
N GLY A 359 -9.46 7.53 3.46
CA GLY A 359 -8.33 7.80 2.58
C GLY A 359 -8.61 7.53 1.10
N ASP A 360 -9.39 6.50 0.80
CA ASP A 360 -9.74 6.13 -0.58
C ASP A 360 -10.59 7.21 -1.28
N SER A 361 -11.57 7.76 -0.59
CA SER A 361 -12.36 8.88 -1.09
C SER A 361 -11.52 10.16 -1.19
N GLY A 362 -10.67 10.40 -0.20
CA GLY A 362 -9.85 11.61 -0.12
C GLY A 362 -8.83 11.75 -1.24
N ILE A 363 -8.19 10.64 -1.67
CA ILE A 363 -7.23 10.70 -2.79
C ILE A 363 -7.94 10.96 -4.13
N VAL A 364 -9.11 10.36 -4.36
CA VAL A 364 -9.89 10.63 -5.58
C VAL A 364 -10.30 12.10 -5.63
N GLU A 365 -10.73 12.66 -4.50
CA GLU A 365 -11.11 14.07 -4.41
C GLU A 365 -9.93 15.02 -4.67
N ASP A 366 -8.77 14.72 -4.10
CA ASP A 366 -7.52 15.48 -4.31
C ASP A 366 -7.10 15.43 -5.79
N PHE A 367 -7.13 14.24 -6.40
CA PHE A 367 -6.83 14.04 -7.81
C PHE A 367 -7.78 14.82 -8.73
N LEU A 368 -9.07 14.76 -8.46
CA LEU A 368 -10.06 15.52 -9.20
C LEU A 368 -9.87 17.04 -9.04
N ALA A 369 -9.61 17.50 -7.81
CA ALA A 369 -9.36 18.92 -7.54
C ALA A 369 -8.13 19.44 -8.28
N MET A 370 -7.09 18.63 -8.41
CA MET A 370 -5.90 18.96 -9.20
C MET A 370 -6.24 19.02 -10.70
N LEU A 371 -6.95 18.02 -11.26
CA LEU A 371 -7.34 18.02 -12.68
C LEU A 371 -8.28 19.17 -13.05
N GLU A 372 -9.09 19.64 -12.14
CA GLU A 372 -9.98 20.78 -12.30
C GLU A 372 -9.29 22.14 -12.08
N GLY A 373 -7.98 22.13 -11.78
CA GLY A 373 -7.20 23.35 -11.52
C GLY A 373 -7.51 24.04 -10.18
N ARG A 374 -8.22 23.35 -9.25
CA ARG A 374 -8.50 23.83 -7.90
C ARG A 374 -7.31 23.64 -6.95
N LEU A 375 -6.41 22.71 -7.29
CA LEU A 375 -5.13 22.47 -6.63
C LEU A 375 -3.99 22.55 -7.64
N GLY A 376 -2.83 23.05 -7.23
CA GLY A 376 -1.65 23.12 -8.08
C GLY A 376 -0.96 21.76 -8.25
N THR A 377 -1.00 20.93 -7.21
CA THR A 377 -0.42 19.58 -7.19
C THR A 377 -1.15 18.69 -6.18
N SER A 378 -1.11 17.39 -6.38
CA SER A 378 -1.61 16.39 -5.44
C SER A 378 -0.68 16.27 -4.23
N ALA A 379 -1.24 15.95 -3.07
CA ALA A 379 -0.45 15.65 -1.87
C ALA A 379 0.38 14.36 -2.00
N THR A 380 0.07 13.52 -2.99
CA THR A 380 0.81 12.29 -3.34
C THR A 380 1.28 12.31 -4.79
N ASP A 381 1.79 13.48 -5.22
CA ASP A 381 2.40 13.65 -6.53
C ASP A 381 3.57 12.67 -6.73
N ILE A 382 3.82 12.30 -7.98
CA ILE A 382 4.83 11.30 -8.34
C ILE A 382 6.22 11.62 -7.76
N ARG A 383 6.62 12.91 -7.73
CA ARG A 383 7.95 13.33 -7.26
C ARG A 383 8.15 13.01 -5.78
N GLU A 384 7.13 13.27 -4.94
CA GLU A 384 7.17 12.93 -3.53
C GLU A 384 7.07 11.42 -3.29
N SER A 385 6.21 10.75 -4.07
CA SER A 385 5.98 9.31 -3.94
C SER A 385 7.18 8.48 -4.38
N VAL A 386 7.95 8.93 -5.35
CA VAL A 386 9.20 8.26 -5.79
C VAL A 386 10.22 8.24 -4.66
N GLU A 387 10.34 9.30 -3.85
CA GLU A 387 11.25 9.33 -2.71
C GLU A 387 10.98 8.16 -1.73
N SER A 388 9.74 7.97 -1.35
CA SER A 388 9.34 6.86 -0.46
C SER A 388 9.57 5.48 -1.07
N HIS A 389 9.40 5.36 -2.40
CA HIS A 389 9.66 4.10 -3.12
C HIS A 389 11.16 3.79 -3.22
N MET A 390 12.00 4.80 -3.52
CA MET A 390 13.46 4.63 -3.47
C MET A 390 13.91 4.24 -2.08
N MET A 391 13.33 4.81 -1.03
CA MET A 391 13.61 4.46 0.35
C MET A 391 13.23 3.00 0.67
N ALA A 392 12.07 2.52 0.22
CA ALA A 392 11.64 1.14 0.39
C ALA A 392 12.55 0.15 -0.37
N CYS A 393 12.91 0.47 -1.62
CA CYS A 393 13.84 -0.36 -2.41
C CYS A 393 15.24 -0.41 -1.77
N ALA A 394 15.74 0.72 -1.31
CA ALA A 394 17.03 0.80 -0.63
C ALA A 394 17.03 0.03 0.72
N ALA A 395 15.91 0.05 1.45
CA ALA A 395 15.76 -0.76 2.67
C ALA A 395 15.78 -2.27 2.38
N GLU A 396 15.19 -2.70 1.27
CA GLU A 396 15.29 -4.10 0.82
C GLU A 396 16.72 -4.47 0.40
N GLU A 397 17.41 -3.59 -0.36
CA GLU A 397 18.83 -3.80 -0.67
C GLU A 397 19.68 -3.89 0.61
N ALA A 398 19.47 -2.98 1.57
CA ALA A 398 20.16 -3.00 2.86
C ALA A 398 19.95 -4.32 3.62
N ARG A 399 18.70 -4.83 3.62
CA ARG A 399 18.36 -6.11 4.24
C ARG A 399 19.07 -7.28 3.57
N LEU A 400 19.11 -7.31 2.24
CA LEU A 400 19.73 -8.40 1.47
C LEU A 400 21.25 -8.40 1.55
N THR A 401 21.87 -7.21 1.64
CA THR A 401 23.34 -7.05 1.62
C THR A 401 23.96 -6.91 3.01
N GLY A 402 23.17 -6.61 4.04
CA GLY A 402 23.65 -6.31 5.39
C GLY A 402 24.44 -4.99 5.48
N THR A 403 24.23 -4.07 4.53
CA THR A 403 24.96 -2.79 4.45
C THR A 403 24.05 -1.59 4.67
N VAL A 404 24.64 -0.43 5.00
CA VAL A 404 23.93 0.84 4.98
C VAL A 404 23.87 1.33 3.54
N VAL A 405 22.66 1.66 3.05
CA VAL A 405 22.44 2.18 1.70
C VAL A 405 22.14 3.67 1.77
N ARG A 406 22.91 4.49 1.00
CA ARG A 406 22.66 5.91 0.80
C ARG A 406 21.69 6.10 -0.36
N ILE A 407 20.58 6.80 -0.13
CA ILE A 407 19.50 6.96 -1.11
C ILE A 407 20.00 7.66 -2.38
N ALA A 408 20.79 8.70 -2.25
CA ALA A 408 21.36 9.42 -3.41
C ALA A 408 22.27 8.52 -4.28
N ASP A 409 23.05 7.61 -3.67
CA ASP A 409 23.89 6.67 -4.40
C ASP A 409 23.05 5.56 -5.05
N PHE A 410 22.05 5.09 -4.33
CA PHE A 410 21.07 4.12 -4.83
C PHE A 410 20.36 4.67 -6.08
N ARG A 411 19.77 5.86 -5.97
CA ARG A 411 19.07 6.53 -7.08
C ARG A 411 19.97 6.70 -8.32
N ARG A 412 21.18 7.26 -8.16
CA ARG A 412 22.14 7.42 -9.26
C ARG A 412 22.52 6.12 -9.97
N ARG A 413 22.63 5.01 -9.24
CA ARG A 413 22.92 3.70 -9.86
C ARG A 413 21.79 3.23 -10.77
N HIS A 414 20.54 3.47 -10.39
CA HIS A 414 19.37 3.04 -11.16
C HIS A 414 19.03 4.00 -12.29
N GLU A 415 19.28 5.31 -12.16
CA GLU A 415 19.20 6.28 -13.28
C GLU A 415 20.16 5.92 -14.43
N ARG A 416 21.40 5.52 -14.12
CA ARG A 416 22.38 5.10 -15.15
C ARG A 416 21.97 3.81 -15.86
N LYS A 417 21.35 2.86 -15.17
CA LYS A 417 20.87 1.62 -15.79
C LYS A 417 19.66 1.86 -16.72
N GLN A 418 18.84 2.84 -16.41
CA GLN A 418 17.72 3.23 -17.26
C GLN A 418 18.20 3.82 -18.61
N GLN A 419 19.35 4.49 -18.62
CA GLN A 419 19.92 5.12 -19.81
C GLN A 419 20.81 4.18 -20.67
N ALA A 420 21.18 3.02 -20.15
CA ALA A 420 22.02 2.01 -20.82
C ALA A 420 21.16 0.96 -21.54
#